data_92a413e72cbac0117a7d08a1ef956609
#
_entry.id   92a413e72cbac0117a7d08a1ef956609
#
_cell.length_a   1.000
_cell.length_b   1.000
_cell.length_c   1.000
_cell.angle_alpha   90.00
_cell.angle_beta   90.00
_cell.angle_gamma   90.00
#
_symmetry.space_group_name_H-M   'P 1'
#
loop_
_entity.id
_entity.type
_entity.pdbx_description
1 polymer ?
#
loop_
_entity_poly.entity_id
_entity_poly.type
_entity_poly.pdbx_seq_one_letter_code
_entity_poly.pdbx_strand_id
1 'polypeptide(L)' 'MIIHDISRDALKVPVFDGDPQTKVEQLKSIENGDEYNLSAVSATSHLGTHIDAPLHFCEDGSPIDKVRLNTFYGKCTVI' A
#
# COMPACT_ATOMS: atom_id res chain seq x y z
N MET A 1 2.36 -21.92 -12.97
CA MET A 1 2.18 -20.46 -12.76
C MET A 1 3.50 -19.87 -12.31
N ILE A 2 3.91 -18.78 -12.93
CA ILE A 2 5.09 -18.02 -12.52
C ILE A 2 4.61 -16.82 -11.72
N ILE A 3 5.19 -16.63 -10.55
CA ILE A 3 4.87 -15.50 -9.67
C ILE A 3 6.13 -14.65 -9.51
N HIS A 4 5.99 -13.36 -9.75
CA HIS A 4 7.05 -12.37 -9.52
C HIS A 4 6.65 -11.45 -8.38
N ASP A 5 7.48 -11.38 -7.35
CA ASP A 5 7.30 -10.47 -6.23
C ASP A 5 7.79 -9.08 -6.64
N ILE A 6 6.87 -8.12 -6.70
CA ILE A 6 7.17 -6.73 -7.02
C ILE A 6 6.99 -5.80 -5.82
N SER A 7 6.90 -6.36 -4.61
CA SER A 7 6.77 -5.56 -3.40
C SER A 7 8.00 -4.69 -3.15
N ARG A 8 7.81 -3.63 -2.38
CA ARG A 8 8.87 -2.71 -1.98
C ARG A 8 8.85 -2.53 -0.46
N ASP A 9 10.02 -2.30 0.12
CA ASP A 9 10.13 -1.97 1.53
C ASP A 9 9.50 -0.59 1.78
N ALA A 10 8.42 -0.55 2.54
CA ALA A 10 7.62 0.65 2.75
C ALA A 10 8.40 1.80 3.41
N LEU A 11 9.44 1.48 4.17
CA LEU A 11 10.27 2.49 4.85
C LEU A 11 11.43 3.00 3.98
N LYS A 12 11.74 2.29 2.89
CA LYS A 12 12.89 2.59 2.03
C LYS A 12 12.51 3.22 0.70
N VAL A 13 11.27 3.01 0.22
CA VAL A 13 10.85 3.61 -1.03
C VAL A 13 10.73 5.13 -0.87
N PRO A 14 11.15 5.92 -1.87
CA PRO A 14 10.93 7.35 -1.83
C PRO A 14 9.44 7.67 -1.94
N VAL A 15 9.02 8.72 -1.26
CA VAL A 15 7.69 9.30 -1.42
C VAL A 15 7.74 10.44 -2.42
N PHE A 16 6.60 10.80 -3.00
CA PHE A 16 6.50 11.95 -3.91
C PHE A 16 6.85 13.24 -3.15
N ASP A 17 7.53 14.16 -3.82
CA ASP A 17 7.94 15.44 -3.23
C ASP A 17 6.75 16.17 -2.61
N GLY A 18 6.89 16.53 -1.34
CA GLY A 18 5.84 17.21 -0.59
C GLY A 18 4.91 16.27 0.18
N ASP A 19 4.93 14.98 -0.11
CA ASP A 19 4.10 14.01 0.61
C ASP A 19 4.72 13.67 1.97
N PRO A 20 3.89 13.34 2.98
CA PRO A 20 4.39 12.85 4.27
C PRO A 20 5.19 11.56 4.12
N GLN A 21 6.23 11.42 4.92
CA GLN A 21 7.00 10.18 5.00
C GLN A 21 6.20 9.08 5.69
N THR A 22 6.46 7.84 5.30
CA THR A 22 5.90 6.66 5.97
C THR A 22 6.51 6.56 7.37
N LYS A 23 5.64 6.32 8.37
CA LYS A 23 6.04 6.12 9.76
C LYS A 23 5.45 4.84 10.29
N VAL A 24 6.27 4.09 11.02
CA VAL A 24 5.83 2.90 11.75
C VAL A 24 6.24 3.07 13.21
N GLU A 25 5.27 2.96 14.10
CA GLU A 25 5.50 3.06 15.55
C GLU A 25 5.05 1.76 16.21
N GLN A 26 5.93 1.13 16.96
CA GLN A 26 5.55 -0.05 17.73
C GLN A 26 4.87 0.37 19.04
N LEU A 27 3.59 0.03 19.18
CA LEU A 27 2.78 0.39 20.35
C LEU A 27 2.86 -0.65 21.45
N LYS A 28 2.96 -1.94 21.09
CA LYS A 28 3.07 -3.07 21.99
C LYS A 28 4.17 -3.99 21.49
N SER A 29 4.87 -4.62 22.43
CA SER A 29 5.99 -5.51 22.12
C SER A 29 6.04 -6.68 23.10
N ILE A 30 5.96 -7.90 22.57
CA ILE A 30 6.12 -9.12 23.38
C ILE A 30 7.51 -9.13 24.04
N GLU A 31 8.54 -8.67 23.31
CA GLU A 31 9.90 -8.57 23.84
C GLU A 31 9.98 -7.68 25.07
N ASN A 32 9.15 -6.64 25.16
CA ASN A 32 9.09 -5.71 26.29
C ASN A 32 8.04 -6.08 27.34
N GLY A 33 7.46 -7.29 27.27
CA GLY A 33 6.54 -7.81 28.26
C GLY A 33 5.06 -7.66 27.95
N ASP A 34 4.69 -7.13 26.81
CA ASP A 34 3.30 -7.07 26.38
C ASP A 34 2.81 -8.45 25.91
N GLU A 35 1.49 -8.66 25.89
CA GLU A 35 0.89 -9.93 25.49
C GLU A 35 0.95 -10.15 23.97
N TYR A 36 1.13 -9.09 23.18
CA TYR A 36 1.15 -9.14 21.73
C TYR A 36 1.99 -8.01 21.15
N ASN A 37 2.33 -8.13 19.89
CA ASN A 37 2.97 -7.07 19.12
C ASN A 37 1.90 -6.25 18.38
N LEU A 38 2.03 -4.93 18.41
CA LEU A 38 1.13 -4.02 17.72
C LEU A 38 1.89 -2.81 17.21
N SER A 39 1.66 -2.46 15.96
CA SER A 39 2.26 -1.27 15.35
C SER A 39 1.19 -0.35 14.79
N ALA A 40 1.44 0.95 14.86
CA ALA A 40 0.69 1.96 14.13
C ALA A 40 1.46 2.36 12.87
N VAL A 41 0.76 2.47 11.75
CA VAL A 41 1.35 2.84 10.47
C VAL A 41 0.70 4.13 9.97
N SER A 42 1.51 5.09 9.58
CA SER A 42 1.07 6.32 8.93
C SER A 42 1.76 6.42 7.57
N ALA A 43 0.98 6.54 6.51
CA ALA A 43 1.48 6.60 5.16
C ALA A 43 0.46 7.25 4.24
N THR A 44 0.91 7.70 3.07
CA THR A 44 -0.03 8.05 2.01
C THR A 44 -0.57 6.78 1.36
N SER A 45 -1.68 6.90 0.63
CA SER A 45 -2.24 5.77 -0.13
C SER A 45 -1.41 5.41 -1.37
N HIS A 46 -0.41 6.22 -1.72
CA HIS A 46 0.45 6.03 -2.90
C HIS A 46 1.87 5.66 -2.47
N LEU A 47 1.98 4.55 -1.76
CA LEU A 47 3.24 4.07 -1.21
C LEU A 47 3.67 2.77 -1.88
N GLY A 48 4.93 2.71 -2.36
CA GLY A 48 5.51 1.49 -2.92
C GLY A 48 4.73 0.97 -4.13
N THR A 49 4.64 -0.34 -4.24
CA THR A 49 3.86 -1.01 -5.29
C THR A 49 2.38 -0.96 -4.92
N HIS A 50 1.60 -0.28 -5.73
CA HIS A 50 0.18 -0.05 -5.46
C HIS A 50 -0.60 0.15 -6.75
N ILE A 51 -1.90 0.30 -6.62
CA ILE A 51 -2.80 0.65 -7.72
C ILE A 51 -3.51 1.97 -7.37
N ASP A 52 -3.87 2.71 -8.40
CA ASP A 52 -4.66 3.93 -8.27
C ASP A 52 -6.10 3.67 -8.67
N ALA A 53 -7.05 4.15 -7.86
CA ALA A 53 -8.45 4.19 -8.28
C ALA A 53 -8.66 5.34 -9.27
N PRO A 54 -9.68 5.25 -10.18
CA PRO A 54 -9.99 6.36 -11.07
C PRO A 54 -10.20 7.69 -10.35
N LEU A 55 -10.74 7.66 -9.15
CA LEU A 55 -10.98 8.86 -8.35
C LEU A 55 -9.71 9.63 -8.02
N HIS A 56 -8.53 9.01 -8.10
CA HIS A 56 -7.27 9.69 -7.81
C HIS A 56 -7.06 10.94 -8.69
N PHE A 57 -7.41 10.86 -9.98
CA PHE A 57 -7.29 11.98 -10.91
C PHE A 57 -8.59 12.45 -11.52
N CYS A 58 -9.68 11.70 -11.34
CA CYS A 58 -10.96 11.98 -11.97
C CYS A 58 -12.02 12.21 -10.89
N GLU A 59 -12.55 13.43 -10.80
CA GLU A 59 -13.54 13.79 -9.77
C GLU A 59 -14.75 12.85 -9.77
N ASP A 60 -15.20 12.42 -10.96
CA ASP A 60 -16.32 11.49 -11.12
C ASP A 60 -15.88 10.03 -11.15
N GLY A 61 -14.61 9.75 -10.88
CA GLY A 61 -14.07 8.40 -10.90
C GLY A 61 -14.48 7.59 -9.68
N SER A 62 -14.48 6.26 -9.83
CA SER A 62 -14.81 5.35 -8.73
C SER A 62 -13.69 5.32 -7.68
N PRO A 63 -14.02 5.34 -6.38
CA PRO A 63 -13.06 5.04 -5.33
C PRO A 63 -12.68 3.56 -5.36
N ILE A 64 -11.59 3.20 -4.69
CA ILE A 64 -11.02 1.85 -4.78
C ILE A 64 -12.00 0.76 -4.31
N ASP A 65 -12.84 1.04 -3.32
CA ASP A 65 -13.81 0.08 -2.79
C ASP A 65 -14.99 -0.17 -3.74
N LYS A 66 -15.14 0.62 -4.79
CA LYS A 66 -16.18 0.47 -5.82
C LYS A 66 -15.64 -0.13 -7.11
N VAL A 67 -14.34 -0.32 -7.25
CA VAL A 67 -13.74 -0.97 -8.41
C VAL A 67 -14.00 -2.48 -8.32
N ARG A 68 -14.44 -3.09 -9.42
CA ARG A 68 -14.74 -4.53 -9.44
C ARG A 68 -13.47 -5.35 -9.17
N LEU A 69 -13.59 -6.39 -8.34
CA LEU A 69 -12.45 -7.24 -7.98
C LEU A 69 -11.81 -7.92 -9.19
N ASN A 70 -12.58 -8.27 -10.20
CA ASN A 70 -12.05 -8.89 -11.42
C ASN A 70 -11.14 -7.96 -12.24
N THR A 71 -11.12 -6.67 -11.92
CA THR A 71 -10.16 -5.73 -12.50
C THR A 71 -8.73 -6.02 -12.05
N PHE A 72 -8.56 -6.62 -10.88
CA PHE A 72 -7.26 -6.86 -10.25
C PHE A 72 -6.70 -8.26 -10.51
N TYR A 73 -7.42 -9.08 -11.26
CA TYR A 73 -7.04 -10.45 -11.52
C TYR A 73 -7.36 -10.83 -12.97
N GLY A 74 -6.43 -11.46 -13.65
CA GLY A 74 -6.64 -11.91 -15.02
C GLY A 74 -5.34 -12.15 -15.77
N LYS A 75 -5.48 -12.48 -17.05
CA LYS A 75 -4.33 -12.60 -17.95
C LYS A 75 -3.79 -11.22 -18.28
N CYS A 76 -2.48 -11.13 -18.41
CA CYS A 76 -1.82 -9.89 -18.79
C CYS A 76 -0.73 -10.16 -19.82
N THR A 77 -0.32 -9.11 -20.52
CA THR A 77 0.85 -9.11 -21.39
C THR A 77 1.82 -8.06 -20.87
N VAL A 78 3.06 -8.47 -20.69
CA VAL A 78 4.14 -7.55 -20.31
C VAL A 78 4.82 -7.05 -21.59
N ILE A 79 4.86 -5.76 -21.74
CA ILE A 79 5.45 -5.09 -22.91
C ILE A 79 6.73 -4.35 -22.55
#